data_01faf452932b9a589f965d1c37d0d546
#
_entry.id   01faf452932b9a589f965d1c37d0d546
#
_cell.length_a   1.000
_cell.length_b   1.000
_cell.length_c   1.000
_cell.angle_alpha   90.00
_cell.angle_beta   90.00
_cell.angle_gamma   90.00
#
_symmetry.space_group_name_H-M   'P 1'
#
loop_
_entity.id
_entity.type
_entity.pdbx_description
1 polymer ?
#
loop_
_entity_poly.entity_id
_entity_poly.type
_entity_poly.pdbx_seq_one_letter_code
_entity_poly.pdbx_strand_id
1 'polypeptide(L)'
;SSSAASDVYKRQADNRAKKMDIKIRDQFTQGGWGESFNEFITDLVTYPCGFVKGPVVRRQRKLGWKYENGRTTVEADESSAPEFERVDPFRIYPEPGVTNLNDGYLFQHHPLSRSELADLIGVPGYDEDAIREVLDIGNGTSWFSEDVELTKENEERKFHTFNKPTTTYDALEFWGKVSGKMLREWGLSEEEVPDEAK
;
A
#
# COMPACT_ATOMS: atom_id res chain seq x y z
N SER A 1 12.49 -43.16 28.79
CA SER A 1 11.26 -42.68 28.10
C SER A 1 11.22 -41.14 27.88
N SER A 2 11.95 -40.33 28.68
CA SER A 2 12.01 -38.88 28.54
C SER A 2 12.73 -38.42 27.25
N SER A 3 13.78 -39.13 26.80
CA SER A 3 14.56 -38.75 25.61
C SER A 3 13.75 -38.86 24.31
N ALA A 4 12.98 -39.93 24.12
CA ALA A 4 12.19 -40.16 22.92
C ALA A 4 11.08 -39.10 22.74
N ALA A 5 10.44 -38.65 23.81
CA ALA A 5 9.44 -37.56 23.76
C ALA A 5 10.09 -36.21 23.38
N SER A 6 11.28 -35.92 23.89
CA SER A 6 12.04 -34.73 23.53
C SER A 6 12.44 -34.72 22.04
N ASP A 7 12.83 -35.87 21.48
CA ASP A 7 13.21 -36.01 20.07
C ASP A 7 12.00 -35.86 19.13
N VAL A 8 10.85 -36.35 19.52
CA VAL A 8 9.59 -36.16 18.78
C VAL A 8 9.20 -34.69 18.77
N TYR A 9 9.31 -33.99 19.91
CA TYR A 9 9.02 -32.56 20.01
C TYR A 9 9.96 -31.72 19.12
N LYS A 10 11.25 -32.00 19.12
CA LYS A 10 12.22 -31.34 18.26
C LYS A 10 11.89 -31.54 16.77
N ARG A 11 11.62 -32.78 16.35
CA ARG A 11 11.21 -33.06 14.97
C ARG A 11 9.94 -32.35 14.55
N GLN A 12 8.96 -32.24 15.45
CA GLN A 12 7.73 -31.46 15.17
C GLN A 12 8.01 -29.99 15.05
N ALA A 13 8.85 -29.41 15.91
CA ALA A 13 9.28 -28.02 15.84
C ALA A 13 10.02 -27.74 14.53
N ASP A 14 10.97 -28.57 14.15
CA ASP A 14 11.70 -28.43 12.88
C ASP A 14 10.80 -28.53 11.65
N ASN A 15 9.84 -29.44 11.66
CA ASN A 15 8.88 -29.56 10.56
C ASN A 15 7.95 -28.34 10.46
N ARG A 16 7.54 -27.77 11.61
CA ARG A 16 6.75 -26.53 11.63
C ARG A 16 7.57 -25.34 11.13
N ALA A 17 8.82 -25.22 11.57
CA ALA A 17 9.74 -24.17 11.14
C ALA A 17 9.97 -24.23 9.62
N LYS A 18 10.22 -25.42 9.05
CA LYS A 18 10.37 -25.59 7.59
C LYS A 18 9.12 -25.22 6.83
N LYS A 19 7.93 -25.61 7.30
CA LYS A 19 6.67 -25.22 6.67
C LYS A 19 6.44 -23.71 6.72
N MET A 20 6.82 -23.08 7.83
CA MET A 20 6.72 -21.63 7.99
C MET A 20 7.71 -20.91 7.07
N ASP A 21 8.95 -21.37 6.95
CA ASP A 21 9.96 -20.83 6.04
C ASP A 21 9.47 -20.86 4.57
N ILE A 22 8.93 -22.00 4.13
CA ILE A 22 8.35 -22.13 2.79
C ILE A 22 7.22 -21.15 2.60
N LYS A 23 6.29 -21.07 3.55
CA LYS A 23 5.14 -20.15 3.45
C LYS A 23 5.57 -18.68 3.41
N ILE A 24 6.56 -18.30 4.21
CA ILE A 24 7.10 -16.92 4.21
C ILE A 24 7.75 -16.62 2.86
N ARG A 25 8.56 -17.53 2.32
CA ARG A 25 9.19 -17.35 1.00
C ARG A 25 8.16 -17.21 -0.11
N ASP A 26 7.12 -18.05 -0.09
CA ASP A 26 6.03 -17.97 -1.05
C ASP A 26 5.30 -16.62 -0.96
N GLN A 27 5.04 -16.11 0.25
CA GLN A 27 4.42 -14.81 0.47
C GLN A 27 5.30 -13.66 -0.03
N PHE A 28 6.61 -13.71 0.21
CA PHE A 28 7.55 -12.72 -0.33
C PHE A 28 7.58 -12.73 -1.85
N THR A 29 7.60 -13.93 -2.45
CA THR A 29 7.60 -14.09 -3.91
C THR A 29 6.30 -13.60 -4.53
N GLN A 30 5.16 -13.99 -3.96
CA GLN A 30 3.84 -13.59 -4.45
C GLN A 30 3.54 -12.12 -4.20
N GLY A 31 4.08 -11.55 -3.11
CA GLY A 31 3.93 -10.16 -2.74
C GLY A 31 4.82 -9.18 -3.51
N GLY A 32 5.60 -9.65 -4.49
CA GLY A 32 6.41 -8.77 -5.33
C GLY A 32 7.65 -8.19 -4.64
N TRP A 33 8.11 -8.80 -3.54
CA TRP A 33 9.29 -8.31 -2.81
C TRP A 33 10.52 -8.13 -3.69
N GLY A 34 10.81 -9.11 -4.56
CA GLY A 34 12.01 -9.09 -5.42
C GLY A 34 12.00 -7.90 -6.39
N GLU A 35 10.85 -7.58 -6.96
CA GLU A 35 10.66 -6.44 -7.86
C GLU A 35 10.81 -5.11 -7.10
N SER A 36 10.04 -4.96 -6.03
CA SER A 36 10.10 -3.75 -5.18
C SER A 36 11.50 -3.49 -4.61
N PHE A 37 12.23 -4.55 -4.27
CA PHE A 37 13.59 -4.43 -3.76
C PHE A 37 14.59 -4.01 -4.84
N ASN A 38 14.45 -4.52 -6.07
CA ASN A 38 15.29 -4.09 -7.20
C ASN A 38 15.06 -2.60 -7.54
N GLU A 39 13.81 -2.16 -7.52
CA GLU A 39 13.46 -0.76 -7.71
C GLU A 39 14.02 0.13 -6.59
N PHE A 40 13.91 -0.33 -5.33
CA PHE A 40 14.52 0.33 -4.17
C PHE A 40 16.03 0.51 -4.33
N ILE A 41 16.76 -0.53 -4.79
CA ILE A 41 18.20 -0.43 -5.01
C ILE A 41 18.50 0.57 -6.14
N THR A 42 17.67 0.59 -7.19
CA THR A 42 17.81 1.55 -8.28
C THR A 42 17.62 2.99 -7.77
N ASP A 43 16.62 3.21 -6.94
CA ASP A 43 16.40 4.52 -6.30
C ASP A 43 17.57 4.92 -5.42
N LEU A 44 18.08 4.01 -4.60
CA LEU A 44 19.20 4.27 -3.69
C LEU A 44 20.50 4.65 -4.42
N VAL A 45 20.70 4.11 -5.62
CA VAL A 45 21.85 4.44 -6.46
C VAL A 45 21.64 5.77 -7.20
N THR A 46 20.40 6.07 -7.58
CA THR A 46 20.06 7.27 -8.35
C THR A 46 19.85 8.48 -7.44
N TYR A 47 19.18 8.26 -6.31
CA TYR A 47 18.86 9.25 -5.29
C TYR A 47 19.54 8.85 -3.98
N PRO A 48 19.84 9.78 -3.06
CA PRO A 48 20.45 9.44 -1.77
C PRO A 48 19.51 8.71 -0.81
N CYS A 49 18.30 8.32 -1.26
CA CYS A 49 17.29 7.64 -0.47
C CYS A 49 16.44 6.71 -1.35
N GLY A 50 15.84 5.69 -0.72
CA GLY A 50 14.88 4.80 -1.33
C GLY A 50 13.88 4.33 -0.27
N PHE A 51 12.65 4.00 -0.69
CA PHE A 51 11.58 3.60 0.21
C PHE A 51 10.83 2.39 -0.32
N VAL A 52 10.59 1.43 0.56
CA VAL A 52 9.72 0.27 0.32
C VAL A 52 8.66 0.24 1.40
N LYS A 53 7.42 0.13 0.98
CA LYS A 53 6.26 -0.03 1.84
C LYS A 53 5.84 -1.48 1.85
N GLY A 54 5.59 -2.04 3.03
CA GLY A 54 5.10 -3.40 3.15
C GLY A 54 5.58 -4.16 4.39
N PRO A 55 5.01 -5.33 4.64
CA PRO A 55 3.92 -5.93 3.89
C PRO A 55 2.57 -5.25 4.15
N VAL A 56 1.89 -4.82 3.10
CA VAL A 56 0.52 -4.30 3.16
C VAL A 56 -0.42 -5.39 2.68
N VAL A 57 -1.42 -5.73 3.48
CA VAL A 57 -2.41 -6.73 3.07
C VAL A 57 -3.44 -6.06 2.16
N ARG A 58 -3.42 -6.45 0.89
CA ARG A 58 -4.40 -5.99 -0.11
C ARG A 58 -5.35 -7.11 -0.49
N ARG A 59 -6.62 -6.75 -0.69
CA ARG A 59 -7.59 -7.67 -1.31
C ARG A 59 -7.38 -7.65 -2.81
N GLN A 60 -7.08 -8.81 -3.36
CA GLN A 60 -6.98 -9.01 -4.80
C GLN A 60 -8.22 -9.75 -5.28
N ARG A 61 -8.91 -9.17 -6.27
CA ARG A 61 -10.01 -9.83 -6.97
C ARG A 61 -9.44 -10.42 -8.27
N LYS A 62 -9.38 -11.75 -8.33
CA LYS A 62 -8.97 -12.47 -9.54
C LYS A 62 -10.22 -13.00 -10.23
N LEU A 63 -10.38 -12.66 -11.50
CA LEU A 63 -11.44 -13.23 -12.31
C LEU A 63 -10.94 -14.52 -12.92
N GLY A 64 -11.59 -15.62 -12.58
CA GLY A 64 -11.34 -16.96 -13.12
C GLY A 64 -12.50 -17.43 -13.99
N TRP A 65 -12.20 -18.28 -14.98
CA TRP A 65 -13.21 -18.95 -15.75
C TRP A 65 -13.51 -20.30 -15.13
N LYS A 66 -14.78 -20.52 -14.76
CA LYS A 66 -15.24 -21.83 -14.27
C LYS A 66 -16.15 -22.47 -15.31
N TYR A 67 -15.88 -23.73 -15.62
CA TYR A 67 -16.71 -24.50 -16.51
C TYR A 67 -17.59 -25.44 -15.69
N GLU A 68 -18.89 -25.14 -15.65
CA GLU A 68 -19.90 -25.98 -14.99
C GLU A 68 -21.10 -26.20 -15.89
N ASN A 69 -21.61 -27.43 -15.93
CA ASN A 69 -22.84 -27.81 -16.68
C ASN A 69 -22.84 -27.39 -18.14
N GLY A 70 -21.69 -27.46 -18.82
CA GLY A 70 -21.60 -27.10 -20.23
C GLY A 70 -21.59 -25.59 -20.53
N ARG A 71 -21.49 -24.76 -19.49
CA ARG A 71 -21.38 -23.29 -19.60
C ARG A 71 -20.13 -22.79 -18.94
N THR A 72 -19.50 -21.81 -19.56
CA THR A 72 -18.38 -21.08 -18.98
C THR A 72 -18.94 -19.87 -18.23
N THR A 73 -18.67 -19.78 -16.95
CA THR A 73 -19.04 -18.65 -16.08
C THR A 73 -17.78 -17.96 -15.57
N VAL A 74 -17.88 -16.66 -15.35
CA VAL A 74 -16.81 -15.90 -14.68
C VAL A 74 -17.06 -15.95 -13.18
N GLU A 75 -16.08 -16.44 -12.44
CA GLU A 75 -16.09 -16.42 -10.97
C GLU A 75 -15.04 -15.42 -10.48
N ALA A 76 -15.44 -14.57 -9.56
CA ALA A 76 -14.51 -13.67 -8.89
C ALA A 76 -14.02 -14.35 -7.61
N ASP A 77 -12.73 -14.65 -7.56
CA ASP A 77 -12.07 -15.14 -6.36
C ASP A 77 -11.40 -13.96 -5.64
N GLU A 78 -11.79 -13.73 -4.39
CA GLU A 78 -11.21 -12.70 -3.56
C GLU A 78 -10.16 -13.33 -2.64
N SER A 79 -8.92 -12.95 -2.85
CA SER A 79 -7.81 -13.37 -2.01
C SER A 79 -7.14 -12.17 -1.36
N SER A 80 -6.68 -12.33 -0.12
CA SER A 80 -5.85 -11.33 0.54
C SER A 80 -4.41 -11.80 0.54
N ALA A 81 -3.53 -10.98 0.01
CA ALA A 81 -2.11 -11.26 -0.04
C ALA A 81 -1.30 -10.08 0.51
N PRO A 82 -0.19 -10.35 1.21
CA PRO A 82 0.76 -9.29 1.55
C PRO A 82 1.47 -8.84 0.27
N GLU A 83 1.53 -7.54 0.06
CA GLU A 83 2.21 -6.91 -1.06
C GLU A 83 3.32 -5.98 -0.56
N PHE A 84 4.38 -5.88 -1.35
CA PHE A 84 5.45 -4.93 -1.17
C PHE A 84 5.44 -3.96 -2.35
N GLU A 85 5.58 -2.69 -2.06
CA GLU A 85 5.49 -1.63 -3.05
C GLU A 85 6.68 -0.69 -2.92
N ARG A 86 7.33 -0.39 -4.03
CA ARG A 86 8.29 0.70 -4.09
C ARG A 86 7.55 2.01 -3.98
N VAL A 87 8.03 2.91 -3.11
CA VAL A 87 7.45 4.25 -2.98
C VAL A 87 8.41 5.27 -3.56
N ASP A 88 7.88 6.14 -4.43
CA ASP A 88 8.65 7.20 -5.06
C ASP A 88 9.20 8.17 -3.99
N PRO A 89 10.53 8.38 -3.90
CA PRO A 89 11.12 9.28 -2.92
C PRO A 89 10.59 10.71 -2.96
N PHE A 90 10.14 11.19 -4.11
CA PHE A 90 9.57 12.54 -4.28
C PHE A 90 8.14 12.68 -3.76
N ARG A 91 7.51 11.57 -3.38
CA ARG A 91 6.12 11.53 -2.89
C ARG A 91 6.04 11.22 -1.41
N ILE A 92 7.16 11.26 -0.71
CA ILE A 92 7.23 11.03 0.73
C ILE A 92 7.65 12.30 1.44
N TYR A 93 6.87 12.69 2.43
CA TYR A 93 7.07 13.89 3.23
C TYR A 93 7.17 13.50 4.72
N PRO A 94 8.40 13.23 5.21
CA PRO A 94 8.61 12.89 6.61
C PRO A 94 8.51 14.14 7.49
N GLU A 95 8.26 13.92 8.76
CA GLU A 95 8.32 14.97 9.78
C GLU A 95 9.68 15.65 9.80
N PRO A 96 9.73 16.99 9.76
CA PRO A 96 11.00 17.72 9.79
C PRO A 96 11.78 17.45 11.08
N GLY A 97 13.07 17.14 10.92
CA GLY A 97 14.00 16.96 12.06
C GLY A 97 14.01 15.56 12.67
N VAL A 98 13.24 14.60 12.14
CA VAL A 98 13.26 13.21 12.60
C VAL A 98 14.39 12.46 11.91
N THR A 99 15.17 11.73 12.70
CA THR A 99 16.28 10.91 12.18
C THR A 99 15.80 9.53 11.72
N ASN A 100 14.71 9.02 12.30
CA ASN A 100 14.14 7.72 11.98
C ASN A 100 12.67 7.89 11.63
N LEU A 101 12.26 7.43 10.45
CA LEU A 101 10.88 7.55 9.95
C LEU A 101 9.83 6.90 10.88
N ASN A 102 10.24 5.90 11.66
CA ASN A 102 9.33 5.21 12.59
C ASN A 102 9.02 6.01 13.87
N ASP A 103 9.79 7.07 14.14
CA ASP A 103 9.64 7.86 15.37
C ASP A 103 8.74 9.09 15.19
N GLY A 104 8.47 9.46 13.92
CA GLY A 104 7.65 10.61 13.58
C GLY A 104 6.43 10.25 12.72
N TYR A 105 5.85 11.27 12.11
CA TYR A 105 4.81 11.08 11.11
C TYR A 105 5.37 11.16 9.68
N LEU A 106 4.61 10.60 8.77
CA LEU A 106 4.94 10.54 7.35
C LEU A 106 3.67 10.76 6.54
N PHE A 107 3.75 11.62 5.53
CA PHE A 107 2.74 11.70 4.48
C PHE A 107 3.25 11.07 3.21
N GLN A 108 2.41 10.24 2.59
CA GLN A 108 2.63 9.73 1.25
C GLN A 108 1.60 10.34 0.31
N HIS A 109 2.07 10.92 -0.79
CA HIS A 109 1.23 11.49 -1.83
C HIS A 109 0.88 10.46 -2.89
N HIS A 110 -0.42 10.32 -3.19
CA HIS A 110 -0.96 9.46 -4.23
C HIS A 110 -1.73 10.29 -5.24
N PRO A 111 -1.23 10.46 -6.46
CA PRO A 111 -2.04 11.03 -7.55
C PRO A 111 -2.99 9.95 -8.05
N LEU A 112 -4.25 10.08 -7.74
CA LEU A 112 -5.30 9.16 -8.15
C LEU A 112 -6.01 9.67 -9.40
N SER A 113 -6.27 8.78 -10.34
CA SER A 113 -7.19 9.04 -11.44
C SER A 113 -8.64 9.07 -10.92
N ARG A 114 -9.56 9.62 -11.72
CA ARG A 114 -10.99 9.63 -11.37
C ARG A 114 -11.54 8.20 -11.16
N SER A 115 -11.08 7.24 -11.93
CA SER A 115 -11.51 5.83 -11.79
C SER A 115 -10.99 5.21 -10.51
N GLU A 116 -9.73 5.42 -10.18
CA GLU A 116 -9.13 4.90 -8.93
C GLU A 116 -9.80 5.49 -7.70
N LEU A 117 -10.11 6.80 -7.71
CA LEU A 117 -10.85 7.43 -6.63
C LEU A 117 -12.28 6.87 -6.51
N ALA A 118 -12.95 6.63 -7.64
CA ALA A 118 -14.30 6.05 -7.65
C ALA A 118 -14.31 4.58 -7.16
N ASP A 119 -13.25 3.82 -7.41
CA ASP A 119 -13.11 2.43 -6.96
C ASP A 119 -12.97 2.31 -5.42
N LEU A 120 -12.67 3.41 -4.74
CA LEU A 120 -12.65 3.46 -3.27
C LEU A 120 -14.07 3.59 -2.66
N ILE A 121 -15.09 3.89 -3.46
CA ILE A 121 -16.48 3.92 -2.99
C ILE A 121 -16.92 2.50 -2.61
N GLY A 122 -17.45 2.35 -1.38
CA GLY A 122 -17.86 1.04 -0.85
C GLY A 122 -16.73 0.22 -0.22
N VAL A 123 -15.51 0.74 -0.21
CA VAL A 123 -14.39 0.11 0.51
C VAL A 123 -14.49 0.48 1.99
N PRO A 124 -14.51 -0.48 2.93
CA PRO A 124 -14.57 -0.19 4.35
C PRO A 124 -13.42 0.73 4.80
N GLY A 125 -13.75 1.77 5.56
CA GLY A 125 -12.79 2.74 6.08
C GLY A 125 -12.64 4.00 5.23
N TYR A 126 -13.33 4.09 4.09
CA TYR A 126 -13.42 5.30 3.29
C TYR A 126 -14.80 5.95 3.41
N ASP A 127 -14.84 7.29 3.45
CA ASP A 127 -16.07 8.06 3.47
C ASP A 127 -16.59 8.23 2.02
N GLU A 128 -17.68 7.51 1.71
CA GLU A 128 -18.28 7.53 0.38
C GLU A 128 -18.83 8.90 -0.02
N ASP A 129 -19.44 9.61 0.93
CA ASP A 129 -20.05 10.90 0.64
C ASP A 129 -18.99 11.95 0.34
N ALA A 130 -17.89 11.96 1.08
CA ALA A 130 -16.73 12.80 0.80
C ALA A 130 -16.10 12.49 -0.56
N ILE A 131 -15.94 11.21 -0.92
CA ILE A 131 -15.40 10.84 -2.24
C ILE A 131 -16.34 11.30 -3.36
N ARG A 132 -17.65 11.14 -3.22
CA ARG A 132 -18.62 11.59 -4.21
C ARG A 132 -18.59 13.12 -4.36
N GLU A 133 -18.51 13.86 -3.26
CA GLU A 133 -18.37 15.30 -3.29
C GLU A 133 -17.13 15.75 -4.08
N VAL A 134 -15.98 15.12 -3.83
CA VAL A 134 -14.72 15.40 -4.55
C VAL A 134 -14.86 15.07 -6.05
N LEU A 135 -15.52 13.97 -6.40
CA LEU A 135 -15.78 13.60 -7.79
C LEU A 135 -16.73 14.55 -8.51
N ASP A 136 -17.70 15.11 -7.80
CA ASP A 136 -18.70 16.06 -8.34
C ASP A 136 -18.12 17.46 -8.57
N ILE A 137 -17.17 17.89 -7.76
CA ILE A 137 -16.41 19.15 -7.96
C ILE A 137 -15.66 19.13 -9.32
N GLY A 138 -15.37 17.97 -9.85
CA GLY A 138 -15.12 17.75 -11.28
C GLY A 138 -13.78 18.19 -11.85
N ASN A 139 -13.02 19.00 -11.15
CA ASN A 139 -11.68 19.40 -11.56
C ASN A 139 -10.68 18.97 -10.49
N GLY A 140 -10.05 17.82 -10.70
CA GLY A 140 -8.85 17.49 -9.96
C GLY A 140 -7.85 18.63 -10.18
N THR A 141 -7.73 19.50 -9.21
CA THR A 141 -6.64 20.48 -9.16
C THR A 141 -5.55 19.85 -8.32
N SER A 142 -4.51 19.37 -8.98
CA SER A 142 -3.26 19.04 -8.28
C SER A 142 -2.75 20.35 -7.66
N TRP A 143 -2.82 20.46 -6.34
CA TRP A 143 -2.20 21.57 -5.59
C TRP A 143 -0.77 21.21 -5.18
N PHE A 144 -0.40 19.96 -5.30
CA PHE A 144 0.99 19.51 -5.20
C PHE A 144 1.70 19.91 -6.49
N SER A 145 2.37 20.99 -6.35
CA SER A 145 2.98 21.84 -7.31
C SER A 145 3.51 21.16 -8.58
N GLU A 146 3.08 21.71 -9.68
CA GLU A 146 3.74 21.70 -10.96
C GLU A 146 5.28 21.75 -10.88
N ASP A 147 5.88 22.31 -9.81
CA ASP A 147 7.32 22.52 -9.72
C ASP A 147 8.14 21.24 -9.49
N VAL A 148 7.68 20.28 -8.68
CA VAL A 148 8.41 19.02 -8.41
C VAL A 148 8.14 18.01 -9.52
N GLU A 149 6.90 17.90 -9.99
CA GLU A 149 6.58 17.08 -11.15
C GLU A 149 7.18 17.63 -12.43
N LEU A 150 7.20 18.96 -12.63
CA LEU A 150 7.84 19.61 -13.78
C LEU A 150 9.34 19.37 -13.83
N THR A 151 10.04 19.28 -12.70
CA THR A 151 11.47 19.00 -12.69
C THR A 151 11.74 17.56 -13.09
N LYS A 152 10.97 16.60 -12.56
CA LYS A 152 11.06 15.20 -12.92
C LYS A 152 10.61 14.95 -14.36
N GLU A 153 9.47 15.49 -14.76
CA GLU A 153 8.97 15.41 -16.12
C GLU A 153 9.86 16.11 -17.14
N ASN A 154 10.52 17.23 -16.81
CA ASN A 154 11.44 17.89 -17.72
C ASN A 154 12.72 17.08 -17.94
N GLU A 155 13.16 16.30 -16.98
CA GLU A 155 14.25 15.34 -17.16
C GLU A 155 13.81 14.11 -17.98
N GLU A 156 12.61 13.61 -17.78
CA GLU A 156 12.03 12.49 -18.52
C GLU A 156 11.51 12.91 -19.91
N ARG A 157 10.98 14.13 -20.08
CA ARG A 157 10.44 14.68 -21.35
C ARG A 157 11.46 14.92 -22.44
N LYS A 158 12.75 14.89 -22.15
CA LYS A 158 13.75 14.88 -23.23
C LYS A 158 13.57 13.71 -24.20
N PHE A 159 12.68 12.75 -23.86
CA PHE A 159 12.45 11.55 -24.66
C PHE A 159 11.00 11.30 -25.11
N HIS A 160 9.96 12.01 -24.59
CA HIS A 160 8.56 11.73 -24.98
C HIS A 160 7.69 12.98 -25.11
N THR A 161 7.16 13.19 -26.32
CA THR A 161 6.45 14.40 -26.78
C THR A 161 4.92 14.33 -26.63
N PHE A 162 4.32 13.54 -25.78
CA PHE A 162 2.86 13.48 -25.63
C PHE A 162 2.43 13.32 -24.16
N ASN A 163 2.14 14.46 -23.48
CA ASN A 163 1.34 14.40 -22.28
C ASN A 163 0.21 15.43 -22.32
N LYS A 164 -1.03 14.94 -22.44
CA LYS A 164 -2.19 15.67 -21.98
C LYS A 164 -2.11 15.76 -20.45
N PRO A 165 -2.44 16.90 -19.84
CA PRO A 165 -2.60 16.95 -18.41
C PRO A 165 -3.71 15.96 -18.01
N THR A 166 -3.31 14.87 -17.39
CA THR A 166 -4.26 13.93 -16.81
C THR A 166 -4.79 14.61 -15.56
N THR A 167 -6.09 14.80 -15.48
CA THR A 167 -6.74 15.33 -14.27
C THR A 167 -6.59 14.28 -13.18
N THR A 168 -5.68 14.52 -12.25
CA THR A 168 -5.42 13.66 -11.10
C THR A 168 -5.96 14.32 -9.84
N TYR A 169 -6.37 13.51 -8.89
CA TYR A 169 -6.77 13.91 -7.54
C TYR A 169 -5.61 13.59 -6.59
N ASP A 170 -5.18 14.58 -5.84
CA ASP A 170 -4.11 14.40 -4.86
C ASP A 170 -4.68 13.80 -3.57
N ALA A 171 -4.33 12.56 -3.29
CA ALA A 171 -4.64 11.92 -2.03
C ALA A 171 -3.40 11.88 -1.14
N LEU A 172 -3.57 12.19 0.14
CA LEU A 172 -2.51 12.12 1.14
C LEU A 172 -2.80 10.96 2.10
N GLU A 173 -1.90 10.02 2.15
CA GLU A 173 -1.91 8.95 3.13
C GLU A 173 -1.03 9.34 4.32
N PHE A 174 -1.61 9.31 5.51
CA PHE A 174 -0.91 9.64 6.75
C PHE A 174 -0.45 8.38 7.47
N TRP A 175 0.80 8.37 7.85
CA TRP A 175 1.40 7.35 8.71
C TRP A 175 2.00 8.02 9.94
N GLY A 176 1.54 7.63 11.12
CA GLY A 176 2.03 8.25 12.34
C GLY A 176 1.20 7.88 13.55
N LYS A 177 1.57 8.45 14.68
CA LYS A 177 0.83 8.31 15.93
C LYS A 177 -0.25 9.37 15.99
N VAL A 178 -1.49 8.94 16.14
CA VAL A 178 -2.66 9.82 16.28
C VAL A 178 -3.22 9.64 17.69
N SER A 179 -3.54 10.76 18.35
CA SER A 179 -4.17 10.68 19.67
C SER A 179 -5.61 10.16 19.55
N GLY A 180 -6.07 9.41 20.56
CA GLY A 180 -7.44 8.91 20.58
C GLY A 180 -8.50 10.02 20.53
N LYS A 181 -8.15 11.23 21.00
CA LYS A 181 -9.01 12.40 20.86
C LYS A 181 -9.24 12.77 19.38
N MET A 182 -8.17 12.80 18.57
CA MET A 182 -8.28 13.10 17.14
C MET A 182 -9.06 12.01 16.40
N LEU A 183 -8.85 10.74 16.76
CA LEU A 183 -9.60 9.63 16.15
C LEU A 183 -11.10 9.77 16.38
N ARG A 184 -11.50 10.19 17.58
CA ARG A 184 -12.91 10.46 17.91
C ARG A 184 -13.46 11.69 17.16
N GLU A 185 -12.66 12.74 17.01
CA GLU A 185 -13.02 13.92 16.20
C GLU A 185 -13.20 13.56 14.72
N TRP A 186 -12.52 12.53 14.23
CA TRP A 186 -12.67 11.99 12.88
C TRP A 186 -13.81 10.96 12.75
N GLY A 187 -14.58 10.75 13.81
CA GLY A 187 -15.80 9.94 13.79
C GLY A 187 -15.61 8.47 14.15
N LEU A 188 -14.43 8.04 14.61
CA LEU A 188 -14.25 6.68 15.11
C LEU A 188 -14.97 6.50 16.46
N SER A 189 -15.66 5.37 16.58
CA SER A 189 -16.31 5.00 17.85
C SER A 189 -15.29 4.65 18.94
N GLU A 190 -15.68 4.73 20.21
CA GLU A 190 -14.78 4.37 21.31
C GLU A 190 -14.31 2.91 21.29
N GLU A 191 -15.07 2.02 20.64
CA GLU A 191 -14.74 0.60 20.49
C GLU A 191 -13.65 0.40 19.41
N GLU A 192 -13.60 1.29 18.41
CA GLU A 192 -12.63 1.25 17.31
C GLU A 192 -11.30 1.93 17.66
N VAL A 193 -11.29 2.77 18.70
CA VAL A 193 -10.05 3.42 19.17
C VAL A 193 -9.22 2.41 19.96
N PRO A 194 -7.97 2.12 19.54
CA PRO A 194 -7.09 1.20 20.26
C PRO A 194 -6.88 1.62 21.73
N ASP A 195 -6.77 0.66 22.64
CA ASP A 195 -6.59 0.92 24.06
C ASP A 195 -5.30 1.73 24.37
N GLU A 196 -4.30 1.58 23.51
CA GLU A 196 -3.03 2.33 23.59
C GLU A 196 -3.19 3.82 23.25
N ALA A 197 -4.27 4.20 22.58
CA ALA A 197 -4.59 5.56 22.17
C ALA A 197 -5.64 6.24 23.07
N LYS A 198 -6.24 5.51 24.02
CA LYS A 198 -7.20 6.03 25.00
C LYS A 198 -6.50 6.73 26.15
#